data_aff6a23cb6fac23d4d237de0f1f8b523
#
_entry.id   aff6a23cb6fac23d4d237de0f1f8b523
#
_cell.length_a   1.000
_cell.length_b   1.000
_cell.length_c   1.000
_cell.angle_alpha   90.00
_cell.angle_beta   90.00
_cell.angle_gamma   90.00
#
_symmetry.space_group_name_H-M   'P 1'
#
loop_
_entity.id
_entity.type
_entity.pdbx_description
1 polymer ?
#
loop_
_entity_poly.entity_id
_entity_poly.type
_entity_poly.pdbx_seq_one_letter_code
_entity_poly.pdbx_strand_id
1 'polypeptide(L)'
;MFEQPIEISSNQNINASVIWMHGLGADGNDFVPVVEMLDLPHIRFILPHAPYRNVTRNNGYEMRAWYDIYGLTPISREDATGINESQLAIEALIAQEIKRGVPANRIVLAGFSQGGAIALHTALRYPQVLAGVLALSTYLPLNSLLAAQKSTANQQTPIFMAHGVDDAIITMETCKASLAILQAQSYRVDWHEYPMAHSVCMEEIADIQQFLNAVLGDLAVE
;
A
#
# COMPACT_ATOMS: atom_id res chain seq x y z
N MET A 1 -17.67 -1.67 -11.11
CA MET A 1 -16.94 -2.96 -11.11
C MET A 1 -15.48 -2.61 -11.32
N PHE A 2 -14.56 -3.11 -10.48
CA PHE A 2 -13.13 -2.87 -10.69
C PHE A 2 -12.67 -3.59 -11.96
N GLU A 3 -11.81 -2.94 -12.74
CA GLU A 3 -11.16 -3.58 -13.89
C GLU A 3 -10.25 -4.72 -13.46
N GLN A 4 -9.93 -5.63 -14.39
CA GLN A 4 -8.98 -6.72 -14.11
C GLN A 4 -7.60 -6.12 -13.79
N PRO A 5 -6.95 -6.53 -12.69
CA PRO A 5 -5.62 -6.05 -12.36
C PRO A 5 -4.59 -6.57 -13.38
N ILE A 6 -3.46 -5.86 -13.50
CA ILE A 6 -2.28 -6.40 -14.14
C ILE A 6 -1.67 -7.42 -13.18
N GLU A 7 -1.32 -8.60 -13.70
CA GLU A 7 -0.63 -9.63 -12.94
C GLU A 7 0.75 -9.89 -13.56
N ILE A 8 1.79 -9.84 -12.74
CA ILE A 8 3.16 -10.15 -13.14
C ILE A 8 3.64 -11.31 -12.28
N SER A 9 4.03 -12.40 -12.93
CA SER A 9 4.60 -13.59 -12.27
C SER A 9 5.43 -14.41 -13.25
N SER A 10 6.42 -15.13 -12.75
CA SER A 10 7.32 -15.96 -13.56
C SER A 10 6.77 -17.31 -13.98
N ASN A 11 5.51 -17.64 -13.69
CA ASN A 11 4.86 -18.94 -13.92
C ASN A 11 5.47 -20.15 -13.18
N GLN A 12 6.41 -19.96 -12.25
CA GLN A 12 7.05 -21.04 -11.50
C GLN A 12 6.85 -20.85 -9.99
N ASN A 13 6.25 -21.85 -9.34
CA ASN A 13 6.20 -22.00 -7.89
C ASN A 13 5.87 -20.73 -7.09
N ILE A 14 4.81 -20.03 -7.48
CA ILE A 14 4.35 -18.85 -6.75
C ILE A 14 3.93 -19.28 -5.35
N ASN A 15 4.58 -18.70 -4.33
CA ASN A 15 4.31 -18.97 -2.92
C ASN A 15 3.98 -17.70 -2.10
N ALA A 16 4.00 -16.54 -2.74
CA ALA A 16 3.71 -15.25 -2.13
C ALA A 16 3.06 -14.29 -3.14
N SER A 17 2.41 -13.24 -2.64
CA SER A 17 1.81 -12.20 -3.47
C SER A 17 2.03 -10.81 -2.89
N VAL A 18 2.17 -9.83 -3.77
CA VAL A 18 2.18 -8.40 -3.45
C VAL A 18 1.04 -7.74 -4.20
N ILE A 19 0.11 -7.12 -3.50
CA ILE A 19 -0.96 -6.30 -4.07
C ILE A 19 -0.49 -4.84 -3.98
N TRP A 20 -0.18 -4.22 -5.12
CA TRP A 20 0.47 -2.91 -5.18
C TRP A 20 -0.43 -1.86 -5.82
N MET A 21 -0.87 -0.90 -5.03
CA MET A 21 -1.80 0.16 -5.41
C MET A 21 -1.06 1.41 -5.86
N HIS A 22 -1.44 1.94 -7.03
CA HIS A 22 -0.89 3.17 -7.62
C HIS A 22 -1.39 4.44 -6.92
N GLY A 23 -0.75 5.58 -7.22
CA GLY A 23 -1.16 6.90 -6.77
C GLY A 23 -2.37 7.47 -7.53
N LEU A 24 -2.86 8.62 -7.06
CA LEU A 24 -3.98 9.34 -7.67
C LEU A 24 -3.69 9.68 -9.14
N GLY A 25 -4.64 9.39 -10.03
CA GLY A 25 -4.57 9.71 -11.46
C GLY A 25 -3.71 8.76 -12.29
N ALA A 26 -2.94 7.86 -11.66
CA ALA A 26 -2.21 6.80 -12.32
C ALA A 26 -3.09 5.54 -12.52
N ASP A 27 -2.49 4.44 -12.89
CA ASP A 27 -3.13 3.12 -13.00
C ASP A 27 -2.13 1.99 -12.67
N GLY A 28 -2.53 0.73 -12.80
CA GLY A 28 -1.66 -0.41 -12.49
C GLY A 28 -0.37 -0.49 -13.30
N ASN A 29 -0.29 0.17 -14.48
CA ASN A 29 0.94 0.17 -15.28
C ASN A 29 2.07 1.01 -14.65
N ASP A 30 1.74 1.93 -13.75
CA ASP A 30 2.68 2.86 -13.13
C ASP A 30 3.85 2.14 -12.41
N PHE A 31 3.55 1.00 -11.78
CA PHE A 31 4.54 0.24 -11.04
C PHE A 31 5.09 -1.01 -11.77
N VAL A 32 4.68 -1.27 -13.01
CA VAL A 32 5.23 -2.38 -13.81
C VAL A 32 6.76 -2.29 -13.92
N PRO A 33 7.37 -1.12 -14.25
CA PRO A 33 8.83 -1.02 -14.34
C PRO A 33 9.54 -1.28 -13.00
N VAL A 34 8.94 -0.85 -11.89
CA VAL A 34 9.50 -1.10 -10.54
C VAL A 34 9.47 -2.59 -10.22
N VAL A 35 8.35 -3.25 -10.48
CA VAL A 35 8.19 -4.70 -10.24
C VAL A 35 9.20 -5.51 -11.07
N GLU A 36 9.43 -5.14 -12.33
CA GLU A 36 10.42 -5.80 -13.19
C GLU A 36 11.86 -5.67 -12.66
N MET A 37 12.19 -4.54 -12.00
CA MET A 37 13.49 -4.33 -11.37
C MET A 37 13.70 -5.14 -10.09
N LEU A 38 12.63 -5.53 -9.39
CA LEU A 38 12.73 -6.26 -8.12
C LEU A 38 13.22 -7.71 -8.29
N ASP A 39 13.04 -8.34 -9.46
CA ASP A 39 13.48 -9.70 -9.79
C ASP A 39 13.18 -10.74 -8.68
N LEU A 40 11.91 -10.83 -8.30
CA LEU A 40 11.41 -11.74 -7.26
C LEU A 40 10.48 -12.80 -7.88
N PRO A 41 11.02 -13.84 -8.53
CA PRO A 41 10.27 -14.76 -9.39
C PRO A 41 9.25 -15.64 -8.65
N HIS A 42 9.39 -15.83 -7.35
CA HIS A 42 8.46 -16.60 -6.50
C HIS A 42 7.24 -15.78 -6.04
N ILE A 43 7.20 -14.49 -6.34
CA ILE A 43 6.13 -13.57 -5.95
C ILE A 43 5.24 -13.28 -7.15
N ARG A 44 3.92 -13.31 -6.96
CA ARG A 44 2.94 -12.73 -7.88
C ARG A 44 2.68 -11.28 -7.48
N PHE A 45 2.93 -10.36 -8.39
CA PHE A 45 2.54 -8.97 -8.24
C PHE A 45 1.19 -8.72 -8.89
N ILE A 46 0.28 -8.13 -8.14
CA ILE A 46 -1.08 -7.79 -8.56
C ILE A 46 -1.18 -6.26 -8.48
N LEU A 47 -1.36 -5.62 -9.64
CA LEU A 47 -1.38 -4.18 -9.80
C LEU A 47 -2.80 -3.75 -10.20
N PRO A 48 -3.71 -3.52 -9.23
CA PRO A 48 -5.09 -3.18 -9.52
C PRO A 48 -5.22 -1.75 -10.05
N HIS A 49 -6.30 -1.51 -10.81
CA HIS A 49 -6.69 -0.20 -11.27
C HIS A 49 -7.75 0.38 -10.33
N ALA A 50 -7.53 1.59 -9.81
CA ALA A 50 -8.56 2.33 -9.12
C ALA A 50 -9.72 2.68 -10.07
N PRO A 51 -10.96 2.77 -9.60
CA PRO A 51 -12.07 3.20 -10.42
C PRO A 51 -11.92 4.67 -10.82
N TYR A 52 -12.59 5.07 -11.89
CA TYR A 52 -12.75 6.49 -12.22
C TYR A 52 -13.75 7.12 -11.26
N ARG A 53 -13.39 8.28 -10.72
CA ARG A 53 -14.27 9.12 -9.88
C ARG A 53 -13.88 10.59 -9.97
N ASN A 54 -14.84 11.46 -9.68
CA ASN A 54 -14.59 12.90 -9.61
C ASN A 54 -13.74 13.19 -8.35
N VAL A 55 -12.66 13.95 -8.51
CA VAL A 55 -11.77 14.35 -7.42
C VAL A 55 -12.00 15.81 -7.10
N THR A 56 -12.57 16.08 -5.93
CA THR A 56 -13.00 17.41 -5.50
C THR A 56 -11.83 18.40 -5.47
N ARG A 57 -10.68 18.03 -4.90
CA ARG A 57 -9.47 18.86 -4.87
C ARG A 57 -8.99 19.26 -6.28
N ASN A 58 -9.27 18.44 -7.29
CA ASN A 58 -8.90 18.69 -8.68
C ASN A 58 -10.06 19.28 -9.46
N ASN A 59 -10.87 20.15 -8.84
CA ASN A 59 -12.03 20.83 -9.44
C ASN A 59 -13.07 19.86 -10.01
N GLY A 60 -13.23 18.68 -9.42
CA GLY A 60 -14.15 17.65 -9.86
C GLY A 60 -13.72 16.93 -11.15
N TYR A 61 -12.45 17.04 -11.55
CA TYR A 61 -11.95 16.31 -12.71
C TYR A 61 -12.03 14.79 -12.45
N GLU A 62 -12.55 14.06 -13.44
CA GLU A 62 -12.67 12.60 -13.36
C GLU A 62 -11.34 11.93 -13.66
N MET A 63 -10.85 11.15 -12.72
CA MET A 63 -9.61 10.40 -12.84
C MET A 63 -9.66 9.12 -12.02
N ARG A 64 -8.68 8.23 -12.21
CA ARG A 64 -8.54 7.05 -11.35
C ARG A 64 -8.18 7.49 -9.94
N ALA A 65 -9.00 7.10 -8.98
CA ALA A 65 -8.82 7.45 -7.58
C ALA A 65 -9.41 6.36 -6.67
N TRP A 66 -8.67 6.00 -5.63
CA TRP A 66 -9.14 5.06 -4.61
C TRP A 66 -10.27 5.66 -3.76
N TYR A 67 -10.21 6.96 -3.52
CA TYR A 67 -11.23 7.73 -2.79
C TYR A 67 -11.15 9.21 -3.21
N ASP A 68 -12.20 9.99 -2.92
CA ASP A 68 -12.19 11.43 -3.19
C ASP A 68 -11.27 12.18 -2.22
N ILE A 69 -10.57 13.18 -2.70
CA ILE A 69 -9.71 14.07 -1.90
C ILE A 69 -10.35 15.44 -1.82
N TYR A 70 -10.80 15.83 -0.61
CA TYR A 70 -11.30 17.17 -0.34
C TYR A 70 -10.18 18.14 0.01
N GLY A 71 -9.08 17.68 0.61
CA GLY A 71 -7.89 18.42 0.95
C GLY A 71 -6.83 17.52 1.57
N LEU A 72 -5.60 18.04 1.75
CA LEU A 72 -4.47 17.31 2.35
C LEU A 72 -3.99 17.94 3.67
N THR A 73 -4.79 18.81 4.27
CA THR A 73 -4.48 19.37 5.60
C THR A 73 -5.03 18.46 6.71
N PRO A 74 -4.44 18.47 7.91
CA PRO A 74 -4.89 17.64 9.04
C PRO A 74 -6.35 17.83 9.45
N ILE A 75 -6.95 18.97 9.10
CA ILE A 75 -8.35 19.32 9.40
C ILE A 75 -9.28 19.08 8.22
N SER A 76 -8.77 18.59 7.07
CA SER A 76 -9.60 18.32 5.91
C SER A 76 -10.51 17.13 6.19
N ARG A 77 -11.74 17.20 5.71
CA ARG A 77 -12.65 16.05 5.70
C ARG A 77 -12.06 14.95 4.84
N GLU A 78 -12.19 13.70 5.27
CA GLU A 78 -11.80 12.53 4.51
C GLU A 78 -13.03 11.81 3.93
N ASP A 79 -12.86 11.20 2.76
CA ASP A 79 -13.88 10.37 2.10
C ASP A 79 -13.90 8.97 2.71
N ALA A 80 -14.48 8.84 3.91
CA ALA A 80 -14.57 7.55 4.60
C ALA A 80 -15.30 6.47 3.77
N THR A 81 -16.30 6.86 2.96
CA THR A 81 -17.03 5.93 2.10
C THR A 81 -16.13 5.36 1.02
N GLY A 82 -15.44 6.21 0.25
CA GLY A 82 -14.54 5.76 -0.81
C GLY A 82 -13.34 4.98 -0.29
N ILE A 83 -12.80 5.35 0.89
CA ILE A 83 -11.73 4.60 1.55
C ILE A 83 -12.21 3.18 1.91
N ASN A 84 -13.39 3.04 2.50
CA ASN A 84 -13.95 1.73 2.87
C ASN A 84 -14.32 0.89 1.64
N GLU A 85 -14.85 1.50 0.57
CA GLU A 85 -15.10 0.80 -0.70
C GLU A 85 -13.80 0.24 -1.30
N SER A 86 -12.73 1.02 -1.26
CA SER A 86 -11.41 0.60 -1.73
C SER A 86 -10.82 -0.50 -0.84
N GLN A 87 -10.98 -0.42 0.49
CA GLN A 87 -10.61 -1.51 1.40
C GLN A 87 -11.29 -2.82 0.98
N LEU A 88 -12.61 -2.83 0.79
CA LEU A 88 -13.36 -4.03 0.39
C LEU A 88 -12.87 -4.60 -0.95
N ALA A 89 -12.50 -3.74 -1.89
CA ALA A 89 -11.95 -4.19 -3.17
C ALA A 89 -10.59 -4.87 -3.01
N ILE A 90 -9.71 -4.33 -2.16
CA ILE A 90 -8.40 -4.94 -1.88
C ILE A 90 -8.57 -6.23 -1.08
N GLU A 91 -9.48 -6.29 -0.11
CA GLU A 91 -9.81 -7.53 0.61
C GLU A 91 -10.32 -8.64 -0.34
N ALA A 92 -11.07 -8.28 -1.39
CA ALA A 92 -11.48 -9.23 -2.41
C ALA A 92 -10.28 -9.80 -3.21
N LEU A 93 -9.24 -9.00 -3.49
CA LEU A 93 -8.00 -9.47 -4.12
C LEU A 93 -7.21 -10.38 -3.18
N ILE A 94 -7.12 -10.06 -1.88
CA ILE A 94 -6.52 -10.95 -0.88
C ILE A 94 -7.26 -12.30 -0.86
N ALA A 95 -8.59 -12.28 -0.85
CA ALA A 95 -9.39 -13.51 -0.86
C ALA A 95 -9.18 -14.34 -2.13
N GLN A 96 -8.97 -13.70 -3.30
CA GLN A 96 -8.62 -14.39 -4.54
C GLN A 96 -7.27 -15.09 -4.43
N GLU A 97 -6.24 -14.43 -3.87
CA GLU A 97 -4.92 -15.02 -3.69
C GLU A 97 -4.95 -16.19 -2.69
N ILE A 98 -5.69 -16.07 -1.60
CA ILE A 98 -5.90 -17.18 -0.66
C ILE A 98 -6.56 -18.37 -1.37
N LYS A 99 -7.57 -18.13 -2.21
CA LYS A 99 -8.22 -19.17 -3.01
C LYS A 99 -7.26 -19.82 -4.04
N ARG A 100 -6.27 -19.07 -4.52
CA ARG A 100 -5.20 -19.57 -5.41
C ARG A 100 -4.11 -20.33 -4.67
N GLY A 101 -4.17 -20.43 -3.34
CA GLY A 101 -3.24 -21.17 -2.51
C GLY A 101 -2.15 -20.34 -1.83
N VAL A 102 -2.17 -19.01 -1.96
CA VAL A 102 -1.25 -18.11 -1.24
C VAL A 102 -1.89 -17.72 0.08
N PRO A 103 -1.41 -18.20 1.25
CA PRO A 103 -2.03 -17.85 2.53
C PRO A 103 -1.84 -16.36 2.88
N ALA A 104 -2.71 -15.80 3.71
CA ALA A 104 -2.71 -14.36 4.04
C ALA A 104 -1.34 -13.89 4.58
N ASN A 105 -0.67 -14.68 5.40
CA ASN A 105 0.67 -14.37 5.94
C ASN A 105 1.81 -14.47 4.92
N ARG A 106 1.49 -14.68 3.65
CA ARG A 106 2.38 -14.60 2.49
C ARG A 106 1.93 -13.52 1.51
N ILE A 107 1.07 -12.59 1.95
CA ILE A 107 0.58 -11.47 1.13
C ILE A 107 1.07 -10.15 1.76
N VAL A 108 1.70 -9.30 0.94
CA VAL A 108 2.07 -7.93 1.28
C VAL A 108 1.09 -6.97 0.60
N LEU A 109 0.64 -5.96 1.32
CA LEU A 109 -0.05 -4.82 0.74
C LEU A 109 0.95 -3.68 0.52
N ALA A 110 1.09 -3.25 -0.70
CA ALA A 110 1.98 -2.19 -1.12
C ALA A 110 1.19 -1.03 -1.74
N GLY A 111 1.69 0.18 -1.62
CA GLY A 111 1.11 1.30 -2.34
C GLY A 111 1.91 2.58 -2.22
N PHE A 112 1.74 3.42 -3.24
CA PHE A 112 2.33 4.74 -3.36
C PHE A 112 1.25 5.81 -3.20
N SER A 113 1.54 6.87 -2.44
CA SER A 113 0.65 8.02 -2.28
C SER A 113 -0.75 7.59 -1.82
N GLN A 114 -1.80 7.88 -2.58
CA GLN A 114 -3.17 7.44 -2.29
C GLN A 114 -3.29 5.92 -2.15
N GLY A 115 -2.57 5.15 -2.96
CA GLY A 115 -2.51 3.69 -2.85
C GLY A 115 -1.86 3.22 -1.57
N GLY A 116 -0.82 3.91 -1.08
CA GLY A 116 -0.18 3.64 0.21
C GLY A 116 -1.11 3.89 1.40
N ALA A 117 -1.96 4.91 1.30
CA ALA A 117 -2.99 5.17 2.30
C ALA A 117 -3.99 4.00 2.40
N ILE A 118 -4.42 3.44 1.25
CA ILE A 118 -5.28 2.25 1.23
C ILE A 118 -4.54 1.00 1.72
N ALA A 119 -3.25 0.83 1.41
CA ALA A 119 -2.45 -0.28 1.93
C ALA A 119 -2.42 -0.28 3.46
N LEU A 120 -2.08 0.86 4.09
CA LEU A 120 -2.12 1.04 5.54
C LEU A 120 -3.51 0.80 6.09
N HIS A 121 -4.53 1.49 5.53
CA HIS A 121 -5.90 1.41 6.02
C HIS A 121 -6.43 -0.02 6.06
N THR A 122 -6.23 -0.76 4.96
CA THR A 122 -6.68 -2.14 4.81
C THR A 122 -5.90 -3.09 5.73
N ALA A 123 -4.57 -3.05 5.69
CA ALA A 123 -3.74 -3.98 6.46
C ALA A 123 -3.99 -3.88 7.96
N LEU A 124 -4.09 -2.66 8.50
CA LEU A 124 -4.30 -2.45 9.93
C LEU A 124 -5.68 -2.91 10.43
N ARG A 125 -6.63 -3.14 9.52
CA ARG A 125 -8.00 -3.60 9.84
C ARG A 125 -8.26 -5.04 9.41
N TYR A 126 -7.40 -5.63 8.59
CA TYR A 126 -7.61 -6.97 8.05
C TYR A 126 -7.56 -8.04 9.17
N PRO A 127 -8.50 -9.00 9.19
CA PRO A 127 -8.65 -9.93 10.32
C PRO A 127 -7.66 -11.10 10.35
N GLN A 128 -6.86 -11.30 9.30
CA GLN A 128 -5.82 -12.32 9.24
C GLN A 128 -4.44 -11.67 9.19
N VAL A 129 -3.42 -12.36 9.70
CA VAL A 129 -2.03 -11.88 9.66
C VAL A 129 -1.56 -11.77 8.21
N LEU A 130 -1.07 -10.59 7.82
CA LEU A 130 -0.40 -10.33 6.54
C LEU A 130 1.11 -10.42 6.70
N ALA A 131 1.83 -10.62 5.59
CA ALA A 131 3.31 -10.70 5.58
C ALA A 131 3.96 -9.34 5.88
N GLY A 132 3.41 -8.25 5.37
CA GLY A 132 3.97 -6.92 5.53
C GLY A 132 3.14 -5.83 4.84
N VAL A 133 3.57 -4.60 5.05
CA VAL A 133 3.01 -3.41 4.37
C VAL A 133 4.15 -2.56 3.81
N LEU A 134 4.02 -2.11 2.55
CA LEU A 134 4.86 -1.08 1.92
C LEU A 134 4.04 0.19 1.79
N ALA A 135 4.38 1.23 2.53
CA ALA A 135 3.70 2.52 2.57
C ALA A 135 4.62 3.62 2.04
N LEU A 136 4.53 3.91 0.73
CA LEU A 136 5.46 4.78 0.02
C LEU A 136 4.87 6.17 -0.21
N SER A 137 5.57 7.23 0.23
CA SER A 137 5.19 8.65 0.05
C SER A 137 3.71 8.91 0.38
N THR A 138 3.27 8.48 1.57
CA THR A 138 1.85 8.40 1.94
C THR A 138 1.55 8.90 3.35
N TYR A 139 0.30 8.75 3.77
CA TYR A 139 -0.20 9.08 5.09
C TYR A 139 -1.22 8.04 5.57
N LEU A 140 -1.56 8.07 6.85
CA LEU A 140 -2.56 7.20 7.46
C LEU A 140 -3.95 7.85 7.39
N PRO A 141 -4.86 7.38 6.52
CA PRO A 141 -6.20 7.92 6.43
C PRO A 141 -7.07 7.42 7.60
N LEU A 142 -8.12 8.18 7.93
CA LEU A 142 -9.06 7.90 9.02
C LEU A 142 -8.34 7.50 10.32
N ASN A 143 -7.26 8.20 10.62
CA ASN A 143 -6.36 7.89 11.73
C ASN A 143 -7.06 7.95 13.10
N SER A 144 -8.05 8.85 13.27
CA SER A 144 -8.86 8.98 14.48
C SER A 144 -9.70 7.73 14.79
N LEU A 145 -9.99 6.91 13.78
CA LEU A 145 -10.75 5.67 13.94
C LEU A 145 -9.86 4.43 14.17
N LEU A 146 -8.54 4.55 13.97
CA LEU A 146 -7.64 3.41 14.04
C LEU A 146 -7.73 2.65 15.36
N ALA A 147 -7.68 3.35 16.49
CA ALA A 147 -7.69 2.73 17.81
C ALA A 147 -8.94 1.84 18.04
N ALA A 148 -10.08 2.24 17.47
CA ALA A 148 -11.35 1.51 17.59
C ALA A 148 -11.51 0.39 16.57
N GLN A 149 -10.83 0.49 15.41
CA GLN A 149 -11.06 -0.39 14.26
C GLN A 149 -9.89 -1.34 13.95
N LYS A 150 -8.73 -1.13 14.57
CA LYS A 150 -7.55 -1.95 14.30
C LYS A 150 -7.77 -3.43 14.63
N SER A 151 -7.27 -4.29 13.74
CA SER A 151 -7.21 -5.72 14.00
C SER A 151 -5.99 -6.05 14.86
N THR A 152 -6.17 -6.90 15.86
CA THR A 152 -5.05 -7.43 16.66
C THR A 152 -4.16 -8.37 15.83
N ALA A 153 -4.67 -8.98 14.77
CA ALA A 153 -3.94 -9.89 13.91
C ALA A 153 -2.68 -9.24 13.30
N ASN A 154 -2.79 -7.95 12.90
CA ASN A 154 -1.71 -7.24 12.22
C ASN A 154 -0.92 -6.29 13.14
N GLN A 155 -1.04 -6.44 14.46
CA GLN A 155 -0.31 -5.58 15.42
C GLN A 155 1.22 -5.74 15.30
N GLN A 156 1.70 -6.90 14.89
CA GLN A 156 3.13 -7.20 14.73
C GLN A 156 3.56 -7.30 13.25
N THR A 157 2.64 -7.10 12.31
CA THR A 157 2.96 -7.09 10.88
C THR A 157 3.97 -5.98 10.59
N PRO A 158 5.14 -6.27 9.98
CA PRO A 158 6.15 -5.26 9.68
C PRO A 158 5.62 -4.26 8.65
N ILE A 159 5.89 -2.98 8.89
CA ILE A 159 5.54 -1.89 8.00
C ILE A 159 6.83 -1.22 7.55
N PHE A 160 7.12 -1.25 6.26
CA PHE A 160 8.12 -0.40 5.63
C PHE A 160 7.44 0.89 5.22
N MET A 161 7.90 2.01 5.74
CA MET A 161 7.34 3.33 5.44
C MET A 161 8.45 4.26 4.96
N ALA A 162 8.30 4.80 3.74
CA ALA A 162 9.32 5.58 3.08
C ALA A 162 8.79 6.91 2.53
N HIS A 163 9.64 7.94 2.50
CA HIS A 163 9.24 9.27 2.07
C HIS A 163 10.38 10.09 1.46
N GLY A 164 10.04 10.91 0.45
CA GLY A 164 10.96 11.88 -0.14
C GLY A 164 11.09 13.14 0.74
N VAL A 165 12.32 13.57 1.01
CA VAL A 165 12.56 14.76 1.84
C VAL A 165 12.08 16.06 1.18
N ASP A 166 11.98 16.07 -0.15
CA ASP A 166 11.53 17.20 -0.97
C ASP A 166 10.09 17.02 -1.48
N ASP A 167 9.31 16.12 -0.88
CA ASP A 167 7.91 15.86 -1.29
C ASP A 167 7.01 17.06 -0.95
N ALA A 168 6.57 17.77 -1.99
CA ALA A 168 5.66 18.90 -1.89
C ALA A 168 4.17 18.51 -2.02
N ILE A 169 3.86 17.27 -2.34
CA ILE A 169 2.49 16.77 -2.51
C ILE A 169 1.95 16.24 -1.18
N ILE A 170 2.63 15.26 -0.62
CA ILE A 170 2.42 14.79 0.76
C ILE A 170 3.62 15.28 1.55
N THR A 171 3.43 16.29 2.38
CA THR A 171 4.55 16.89 3.10
C THR A 171 5.16 15.91 4.12
N MET A 172 6.45 16.04 4.36
CA MET A 172 7.16 15.26 5.39
C MET A 172 6.47 15.36 6.76
N GLU A 173 5.90 16.54 7.08
CA GLU A 173 5.13 16.75 8.32
C GLU A 173 3.91 15.82 8.39
N THR A 174 3.13 15.72 7.30
CA THR A 174 1.94 14.85 7.20
C THR A 174 2.32 13.38 7.36
N CYS A 175 3.41 12.98 6.71
CA CYS A 175 3.90 11.61 6.79
C CYS A 175 4.41 11.28 8.20
N LYS A 176 5.22 12.15 8.82
CA LYS A 176 5.72 11.97 10.18
C LYS A 176 4.63 11.99 11.24
N ALA A 177 3.55 12.74 11.04
CA ALA A 177 2.37 12.68 11.90
C ALA A 177 1.73 11.28 11.85
N SER A 178 1.63 10.68 10.66
CA SER A 178 1.14 9.31 10.49
C SER A 178 2.06 8.28 11.16
N LEU A 179 3.37 8.41 10.97
CA LEU A 179 4.40 7.58 11.64
C LEU A 179 4.25 7.63 13.16
N ALA A 180 4.12 8.83 13.73
CA ALA A 180 3.95 9.01 15.18
C ALA A 180 2.69 8.32 15.72
N ILE A 181 1.58 8.36 14.97
CA ILE A 181 0.34 7.65 15.34
C ILE A 181 0.55 6.14 15.32
N LEU A 182 1.19 5.60 14.27
CA LEU A 182 1.48 4.16 14.17
C LEU A 182 2.36 3.70 15.34
N GLN A 183 3.42 4.45 15.67
CA GLN A 183 4.32 4.16 16.79
C GLN A 183 3.60 4.25 18.15
N ALA A 184 2.75 5.26 18.35
CA ALA A 184 1.93 5.40 19.55
C ALA A 184 0.93 4.25 19.74
N GLN A 185 0.49 3.62 18.63
CA GLN A 185 -0.34 2.42 18.62
C GLN A 185 0.50 1.13 18.67
N SER A 186 1.82 1.21 18.91
CA SER A 186 2.77 0.09 19.05
C SER A 186 2.92 -0.75 17.78
N TYR A 187 2.74 -0.16 16.59
CA TYR A 187 3.12 -0.83 15.34
C TYR A 187 4.63 -0.77 15.12
N ARG A 188 5.17 -1.83 14.53
CA ARG A 188 6.57 -1.91 14.14
C ARG A 188 6.75 -1.27 12.76
N VAL A 189 7.29 -0.05 12.71
CA VAL A 189 7.53 0.70 11.48
C VAL A 189 9.02 0.85 11.24
N ASP A 190 9.48 0.37 10.10
CA ASP A 190 10.80 0.63 9.54
C ASP A 190 10.71 1.88 8.66
N TRP A 191 11.31 2.99 9.13
CA TRP A 191 11.17 4.31 8.54
C TRP A 191 12.39 4.72 7.73
N HIS A 192 12.17 5.14 6.47
CA HIS A 192 13.20 5.56 5.54
C HIS A 192 12.92 6.94 4.93
N GLU A 193 13.97 7.74 4.74
CA GLU A 193 13.93 9.03 4.06
C GLU A 193 14.90 9.03 2.88
N TYR A 194 14.46 9.57 1.73
CA TYR A 194 15.27 9.60 0.52
C TYR A 194 15.35 11.01 -0.06
N PRO A 195 16.47 11.41 -0.73
CA PRO A 195 16.63 12.71 -1.36
C PRO A 195 15.86 12.77 -2.69
N MET A 196 14.53 12.78 -2.60
CA MET A 196 13.63 12.81 -3.75
C MET A 196 12.36 13.60 -3.42
N ALA A 197 11.64 14.02 -4.47
CA ALA A 197 10.31 14.61 -4.37
C ALA A 197 9.23 13.51 -4.23
N HIS A 198 8.00 13.75 -4.71
CA HIS A 198 6.90 12.77 -4.71
C HIS A 198 7.11 11.71 -5.80
N SER A 199 8.02 10.79 -5.59
CA SER A 199 8.46 9.76 -6.55
C SER A 199 9.03 8.55 -5.81
N VAL A 200 9.60 7.61 -6.58
CA VAL A 200 10.37 6.47 -6.08
C VAL A 200 11.78 6.55 -6.66
N CYS A 201 12.82 6.30 -5.87
CA CYS A 201 14.22 6.30 -6.32
C CYS A 201 14.83 4.89 -6.29
N MET A 202 16.00 4.73 -6.91
CA MET A 202 16.69 3.44 -7.01
C MET A 202 17.10 2.88 -5.65
N GLU A 203 17.49 3.75 -4.73
CA GLU A 203 17.85 3.37 -3.36
C GLU A 203 16.64 2.82 -2.62
N GLU A 204 15.48 3.47 -2.74
CA GLU A 204 14.21 2.99 -2.16
C GLU A 204 13.81 1.64 -2.77
N ILE A 205 13.96 1.45 -4.09
CA ILE A 205 13.65 0.17 -4.75
C ILE A 205 14.54 -0.96 -4.21
N ALA A 206 15.82 -0.69 -3.97
CA ALA A 206 16.73 -1.68 -3.37
C ALA A 206 16.31 -2.06 -1.93
N ASP A 207 15.90 -1.09 -1.12
CA ASP A 207 15.42 -1.33 0.24
C ASP A 207 14.06 -2.05 0.24
N ILE A 208 13.17 -1.73 -0.69
CA ILE A 208 11.91 -2.48 -0.92
C ILE A 208 12.21 -3.94 -1.26
N GLN A 209 13.19 -4.22 -2.13
CA GLN A 209 13.60 -5.59 -2.46
C GLN A 209 14.10 -6.33 -1.22
N GLN A 210 14.92 -5.70 -0.39
CA GLN A 210 15.40 -6.28 0.86
C GLN A 210 14.24 -6.57 1.83
N PHE A 211 13.32 -5.63 1.99
CA PHE A 211 12.13 -5.82 2.82
C PHE A 211 11.28 -7.00 2.33
N LEU A 212 10.98 -7.05 1.02
CA LEU A 212 10.19 -8.15 0.44
C LEU A 212 10.88 -9.51 0.63
N ASN A 213 12.21 -9.58 0.43
CA ASN A 213 12.98 -10.79 0.71
C ASN A 213 12.94 -11.18 2.19
N ALA A 214 12.95 -10.22 3.11
CA ALA A 214 12.89 -10.50 4.54
C ALA A 214 11.54 -11.07 4.97
N VAL A 215 10.42 -10.57 4.40
CA VAL A 215 9.07 -10.97 4.81
C VAL A 215 8.46 -12.08 3.94
N LEU A 216 8.95 -12.23 2.69
CA LEU A 216 8.47 -13.20 1.70
C LEU A 216 9.57 -14.11 1.13
N GLY A 217 10.76 -14.16 1.73
CA GLY A 217 11.86 -15.01 1.27
C GLY A 217 11.45 -16.48 1.14
N ASP A 218 12.23 -17.25 0.41
CA ASP A 218 11.95 -18.67 0.18
C ASP A 218 11.66 -19.38 1.50
N LEU A 219 10.55 -20.12 1.53
CA LEU A 219 10.34 -21.13 2.55
C LEU A 219 11.52 -22.10 2.41
N ALA A 220 12.41 -22.15 3.39
CA ALA A 220 13.42 -23.18 3.43
C ALA A 220 12.71 -24.52 3.19
N VAL A 221 13.05 -25.19 2.11
CA VAL A 221 12.55 -26.55 1.85
C VAL A 221 13.25 -27.41 2.91
N GLU A 222 12.52 -27.73 4.01
CA GLU A 222 12.93 -28.74 4.96
C GLU A 222 12.86 -30.13 4.34
#